data_2e1603f0a7381ad663df444ee7df86a6
#
_entry.id   2e1603f0a7381ad663df444ee7df86a6
#
_cell.length_a   1.000
_cell.length_b   1.000
_cell.length_c   1.000
_cell.angle_alpha   90.00
_cell.angle_beta   90.00
_cell.angle_gamma   90.00
#
_symmetry.space_group_name_H-M   'P 1'
#
loop_
_entity.id
_entity.type
_entity.pdbx_description
1 polymer ?
#
loop_
_entity_poly.entity_id
_entity_poly.type
_entity_poly.pdbx_seq_one_letter_code
_entity_poly.pdbx_strand_id
1 'polypeptide(L)'
;LLQTLPRFHSNDFLACISLVPGHVQDAPYVEKELGTIYDLENYLSCGRFVQFWEVWNQSKSLPAASPSFESQVRAGILIVVSSTLEKVPVAKMAAYLGVNSDQLQSTLTEAASIAGEAVSIVSCDAETVTFAKSIFNAPESDSNQQPLRFSDIVSIVS
;
A
#
# COMPACT_ATOMS: atom_id res chain seq x y z
N LEU A 1 10.87 2.45 -13.69
CA LEU A 1 9.54 1.93 -13.35
C LEU A 1 9.54 1.15 -12.04
N LEU A 2 10.33 0.08 -11.88
CA LEU A 2 10.33 -0.72 -10.63
C LEU A 2 10.56 0.14 -9.37
N GLN A 3 11.42 1.14 -9.43
CA GLN A 3 11.73 2.01 -8.29
C GLN A 3 10.60 2.98 -7.93
N THR A 4 9.57 3.13 -8.76
CA THR A 4 8.39 3.92 -8.42
C THR A 4 7.32 3.12 -7.67
N LEU A 5 7.36 1.77 -7.77
CA LEU A 5 6.39 0.90 -7.12
C LEU A 5 6.27 1.09 -5.60
N PRO A 6 7.35 1.33 -4.83
CA PRO A 6 7.21 1.62 -3.41
C PRO A 6 6.35 2.84 -3.08
N ARG A 7 6.18 3.75 -4.05
CA ARG A 7 5.32 4.95 -3.95
C ARG A 7 4.00 4.79 -4.68
N PHE A 8 3.42 3.60 -4.68
CA PHE A 8 2.16 3.28 -5.38
C PHE A 8 0.97 4.15 -4.96
N HIS A 9 1.07 4.85 -3.84
CA HIS A 9 0.11 5.87 -3.39
C HIS A 9 0.31 7.24 -4.08
N SER A 10 1.33 7.39 -4.94
CA SER A 10 1.60 8.59 -5.76
C SER A 10 1.36 8.30 -7.24
N ASN A 11 1.34 9.35 -8.07
CA ASN A 11 1.23 9.22 -9.52
C ASN A 11 2.58 8.99 -10.22
N ASP A 12 3.64 8.69 -9.48
CA ASP A 12 5.00 8.56 -10.02
C ASP A 12 5.10 7.46 -11.08
N PHE A 13 4.39 6.33 -10.87
CA PHE A 13 4.38 5.23 -11.84
C PHE A 13 3.79 5.67 -13.18
N LEU A 14 2.62 6.30 -13.17
CA LEU A 14 1.94 6.80 -14.37
C LEU A 14 2.78 7.86 -15.09
N ALA A 15 3.43 8.76 -14.34
CA ALA A 15 4.34 9.74 -14.89
C ALA A 15 5.55 9.09 -15.58
N CYS A 16 6.16 8.08 -14.94
CA CYS A 16 7.30 7.37 -15.51
C CYS A 16 6.93 6.54 -16.74
N ILE A 17 5.77 5.87 -16.75
CA ILE A 17 5.35 5.07 -17.90
C ILE A 17 5.04 5.94 -19.12
N SER A 18 4.50 7.13 -18.93
CA SER A 18 4.21 8.06 -20.02
C SER A 18 5.47 8.57 -20.74
N LEU A 19 6.64 8.44 -20.10
CA LEU A 19 7.93 8.80 -20.70
C LEU A 19 8.55 7.66 -21.52
N VAL A 20 8.01 6.44 -21.44
CA VAL A 20 8.50 5.30 -22.23
C VAL A 20 7.97 5.40 -23.65
N PRO A 21 8.83 5.51 -24.68
CA PRO A 21 8.37 5.59 -26.07
C PRO A 21 7.55 4.36 -26.47
N GLY A 22 6.49 4.56 -27.28
CA GLY A 22 5.60 3.47 -27.70
C GLY A 22 6.33 2.30 -28.37
N HIS A 23 7.28 2.57 -29.25
CA HIS A 23 8.07 1.53 -29.91
C HIS A 23 8.92 0.66 -28.98
N VAL A 24 9.21 1.17 -27.76
CA VAL A 24 9.90 0.39 -26.71
C VAL A 24 8.90 -0.46 -25.95
N GLN A 25 7.68 0.06 -25.72
CA GLN A 25 6.61 -0.69 -25.07
C GLN A 25 6.18 -1.90 -25.89
N ASP A 26 6.15 -1.75 -27.21
CA ASP A 26 5.70 -2.78 -28.18
C ASP A 26 6.81 -3.84 -28.48
N ALA A 27 8.01 -3.69 -27.93
CA ALA A 27 9.07 -4.66 -28.15
C ALA A 27 8.78 -5.98 -27.40
N PRO A 28 8.77 -7.15 -28.08
CA PRO A 28 8.30 -8.43 -27.52
C PRO A 28 9.02 -8.86 -26.21
N TYR A 29 10.29 -8.50 -26.05
CA TYR A 29 11.06 -8.82 -24.85
C TYR A 29 10.74 -7.85 -23.68
N VAL A 30 10.26 -6.64 -23.99
CA VAL A 30 9.88 -5.63 -23.01
C VAL A 30 8.41 -5.80 -22.61
N GLU A 31 7.55 -6.22 -23.53
CA GLU A 31 6.12 -6.42 -23.31
C GLU A 31 5.84 -7.33 -22.12
N LYS A 32 6.52 -8.46 -22.01
CA LYS A 32 6.35 -9.40 -20.90
C LYS A 32 6.81 -8.80 -19.56
N GLU A 33 7.95 -8.11 -19.56
CA GLU A 33 8.48 -7.48 -18.34
C GLU A 33 7.62 -6.31 -17.91
N LEU A 34 7.18 -5.47 -18.85
CA LEU A 34 6.25 -4.37 -18.58
C LEU A 34 4.91 -4.90 -18.06
N GLY A 35 4.36 -5.95 -18.67
CA GLY A 35 3.14 -6.60 -18.20
C GLY A 35 3.25 -7.02 -16.74
N THR A 36 4.35 -7.66 -16.35
CA THR A 36 4.60 -8.04 -14.96
C THR A 36 4.69 -6.81 -14.05
N ILE A 37 5.33 -5.73 -14.48
CA ILE A 37 5.46 -4.49 -13.69
C ILE A 37 4.10 -3.81 -13.54
N TYR A 38 3.25 -3.82 -14.57
CA TYR A 38 1.86 -3.33 -14.49
C TYR A 38 1.02 -4.16 -13.51
N ASP A 39 1.15 -5.48 -13.53
CA ASP A 39 0.45 -6.35 -12.59
C ASP A 39 0.87 -6.06 -11.15
N LEU A 40 2.18 -5.92 -10.91
CA LEU A 40 2.72 -5.57 -9.59
C LEU A 40 2.21 -4.21 -9.09
N GLU A 41 2.19 -3.21 -9.96
CA GLU A 41 1.64 -1.89 -9.62
C GLU A 41 0.14 -2.00 -9.30
N ASN A 42 -0.64 -2.67 -10.13
CA ASN A 42 -2.07 -2.86 -9.93
C ASN A 42 -2.38 -3.59 -8.61
N TYR A 43 -1.60 -4.60 -8.23
CA TYR A 43 -1.78 -5.28 -6.95
C TYR A 43 -1.52 -4.33 -5.76
N LEU A 44 -0.48 -3.51 -5.82
CA LEU A 44 -0.18 -2.53 -4.78
C LEU A 44 -1.27 -1.45 -4.69
N SER A 45 -1.64 -0.85 -5.81
CA SER A 45 -2.65 0.22 -5.88
C SER A 45 -4.05 -0.25 -5.48
N CYS A 46 -4.38 -1.52 -5.75
CA CYS A 46 -5.64 -2.13 -5.33
C CYS A 46 -5.63 -2.73 -3.91
N GLY A 47 -4.52 -2.61 -3.16
CA GLY A 47 -4.39 -3.18 -1.82
C GLY A 47 -4.29 -4.70 -1.78
N ARG A 48 -3.96 -5.34 -2.90
CA ARG A 48 -3.80 -6.78 -3.04
C ARG A 48 -2.36 -7.21 -2.70
N PHE A 49 -1.90 -6.88 -1.51
CA PHE A 49 -0.50 -7.04 -1.11
C PHE A 49 -0.01 -8.50 -1.11
N VAL A 50 -0.88 -9.45 -0.78
CA VAL A 50 -0.53 -10.88 -0.80
C VAL A 50 -0.18 -11.33 -2.22
N GLN A 51 -1.03 -10.98 -3.21
CA GLN A 51 -0.82 -11.31 -4.61
C GLN A 51 0.43 -10.62 -5.17
N PHE A 52 0.71 -9.39 -4.71
CA PHE A 52 1.96 -8.71 -5.05
C PHE A 52 3.19 -9.55 -4.67
N TRP A 53 3.25 -10.06 -3.43
CA TRP A 53 4.38 -10.89 -2.99
C TRP A 53 4.48 -12.23 -3.71
N GLU A 54 3.34 -12.85 -4.04
CA GLU A 54 3.31 -14.09 -4.84
C GLU A 54 3.93 -13.88 -6.22
N VAL A 55 3.52 -12.84 -6.94
CA VAL A 55 4.04 -12.52 -8.28
C VAL A 55 5.49 -12.04 -8.19
N TRP A 56 5.83 -11.19 -7.21
CA TRP A 56 7.18 -10.72 -6.98
C TRP A 56 8.16 -11.88 -6.77
N ASN A 57 7.84 -12.83 -5.92
CA ASN A 57 8.68 -13.99 -5.64
C ASN A 57 8.87 -14.92 -6.86
N GLN A 58 7.92 -14.95 -7.78
CA GLN A 58 8.01 -15.70 -9.03
C GLN A 58 8.80 -14.96 -10.12
N SER A 59 8.87 -13.63 -10.03
CA SER A 59 9.43 -12.74 -11.05
C SER A 59 10.91 -12.38 -10.79
N LYS A 60 11.69 -13.29 -10.20
CA LYS A 60 13.10 -13.08 -9.84
C LYS A 60 14.05 -12.74 -11.00
N SER A 61 13.56 -12.82 -12.25
CA SER A 61 14.30 -12.43 -13.46
C SER A 61 14.22 -10.94 -13.79
N LEU A 62 13.38 -10.16 -13.06
CA LEU A 62 13.33 -8.72 -13.27
C LEU A 62 14.66 -8.10 -12.87
N PRO A 63 15.27 -7.25 -13.73
CA PRO A 63 16.57 -6.66 -13.47
C PRO A 63 16.56 -5.92 -12.14
N ALA A 64 17.55 -6.21 -11.36
CA ALA A 64 17.81 -5.84 -9.99
C ALA A 64 17.01 -4.63 -9.48
N ALA A 65 15.94 -4.91 -8.78
CA ALA A 65 15.45 -3.98 -7.79
C ALA A 65 16.61 -3.62 -6.85
N SER A 66 16.69 -2.36 -6.45
CA SER A 66 17.63 -1.94 -5.41
C SER A 66 17.55 -2.92 -4.22
N PRO A 67 18.67 -3.23 -3.53
CA PRO A 67 18.63 -4.08 -2.33
C PRO A 67 17.61 -3.64 -1.29
N SER A 68 17.24 -2.35 -1.27
CA SER A 68 16.24 -1.77 -0.39
C SER A 68 14.81 -1.79 -0.96
N PHE A 69 14.59 -2.35 -2.16
CA PHE A 69 13.28 -2.31 -2.82
C PHE A 69 12.16 -2.93 -1.97
N GLU A 70 12.37 -4.13 -1.48
CA GLU A 70 11.35 -4.81 -0.66
C GLU A 70 11.06 -4.06 0.63
N SER A 71 12.09 -3.55 1.32
CA SER A 71 11.92 -2.74 2.53
C SER A 71 11.14 -1.46 2.25
N GLN A 72 11.39 -0.81 1.10
CA GLN A 72 10.63 0.36 0.67
C GLN A 72 9.19 0.03 0.32
N VAL A 73 8.91 -1.09 -0.34
CA VAL A 73 7.54 -1.55 -0.61
C VAL A 73 6.80 -1.84 0.70
N ARG A 74 7.45 -2.52 1.65
CA ARG A 74 6.88 -2.77 2.99
C ARG A 74 6.55 -1.48 3.72
N ALA A 75 7.41 -0.46 3.63
CA ALA A 75 7.14 0.86 4.18
C ALA A 75 5.93 1.53 3.51
N GLY A 76 5.81 1.47 2.19
CA GLY A 76 4.65 1.96 1.45
C GLY A 76 3.35 1.26 1.86
N ILE A 77 3.36 -0.08 1.98
CA ILE A 77 2.22 -0.86 2.46
C ILE A 77 1.85 -0.44 3.90
N LEU A 78 2.85 -0.27 4.76
CA LEU A 78 2.63 0.13 6.15
C LEU A 78 1.98 1.51 6.26
N ILE A 79 2.38 2.48 5.42
CA ILE A 79 1.77 3.81 5.34
C ILE A 79 0.28 3.69 4.98
N VAL A 80 -0.06 2.93 3.93
CA VAL A 80 -1.46 2.77 3.50
C VAL A 80 -2.29 2.05 4.56
N VAL A 81 -1.78 0.96 5.13
CA VAL A 81 -2.50 0.18 6.15
C VAL A 81 -2.73 1.00 7.41
N SER A 82 -1.72 1.72 7.91
CA SER A 82 -1.84 2.55 9.11
C SER A 82 -2.79 3.74 8.93
N SER A 83 -2.86 4.29 7.72
CA SER A 83 -3.80 5.38 7.42
C SER A 83 -5.25 4.92 7.26
N THR A 84 -5.48 3.64 6.95
CA THR A 84 -6.83 3.11 6.70
C THR A 84 -7.41 2.29 7.85
N LEU A 85 -6.56 1.66 8.66
CA LEU A 85 -6.97 0.75 9.72
C LEU A 85 -6.30 1.11 11.05
N GLU A 86 -7.09 1.22 12.11
CA GLU A 86 -6.58 1.43 13.48
C GLU A 86 -5.95 0.15 14.03
N LYS A 87 -6.55 -1.01 13.74
CA LYS A 87 -6.11 -2.32 14.27
C LYS A 87 -6.08 -3.37 13.16
N VAL A 88 -5.00 -4.16 13.13
CA VAL A 88 -4.81 -5.23 12.16
C VAL A 88 -4.33 -6.50 12.87
N PRO A 89 -4.96 -7.67 12.64
CA PRO A 89 -4.45 -8.93 13.16
C PRO A 89 -3.01 -9.20 12.71
N VAL A 90 -2.17 -9.71 13.63
CA VAL A 90 -0.75 -10.02 13.37
C VAL A 90 -0.58 -10.91 12.13
N ALA A 91 -1.37 -11.99 12.02
CA ALA A 91 -1.31 -12.90 10.88
C ALA A 91 -1.60 -12.18 9.54
N LYS A 92 -2.56 -11.24 9.54
CA LYS A 92 -2.93 -10.47 8.36
C LYS A 92 -1.85 -9.44 8.02
N MET A 93 -1.27 -8.78 9.02
CA MET A 93 -0.17 -7.84 8.83
C MET A 93 1.08 -8.54 8.27
N ALA A 94 1.42 -9.72 8.80
CA ALA A 94 2.52 -10.53 8.28
C ALA A 94 2.31 -10.90 6.80
N ALA A 95 1.09 -11.34 6.45
CA ALA A 95 0.74 -11.63 5.05
C ALA A 95 0.83 -10.39 4.15
N TYR A 96 0.42 -9.22 4.62
CA TYR A 96 0.52 -7.97 3.86
C TYR A 96 1.97 -7.54 3.61
N LEU A 97 2.87 -7.79 4.57
CA LEU A 97 4.30 -7.48 4.44
C LEU A 97 5.10 -8.62 3.77
N GLY A 98 4.46 -9.75 3.44
CA GLY A 98 5.12 -10.90 2.81
C GLY A 98 6.19 -11.53 3.70
N VAL A 99 5.95 -11.63 5.00
CA VAL A 99 6.86 -12.21 6.00
C VAL A 99 6.16 -13.20 6.90
N ASN A 100 6.94 -14.03 7.60
CA ASN A 100 6.42 -14.91 8.65
C ASN A 100 6.13 -14.10 9.93
N SER A 101 5.21 -14.59 10.75
CA SER A 101 4.84 -13.93 12.02
C SER A 101 6.03 -13.68 12.95
N ASP A 102 7.02 -14.59 12.95
CA ASP A 102 8.23 -14.46 13.77
C ASP A 102 9.12 -13.28 13.34
N GLN A 103 9.08 -12.93 12.05
CA GLN A 103 9.86 -11.83 11.48
C GLN A 103 9.10 -10.50 11.50
N LEU A 104 7.80 -10.52 11.83
CA LEU A 104 6.94 -9.35 11.71
C LEU A 104 7.48 -8.16 12.50
N GLN A 105 7.88 -8.36 13.76
CA GLN A 105 8.30 -7.27 14.63
C GLN A 105 9.55 -6.55 14.13
N SER A 106 10.55 -7.29 13.66
CA SER A 106 11.75 -6.70 13.06
C SER A 106 11.43 -5.97 11.76
N THR A 107 10.57 -6.55 10.92
CA THR A 107 10.14 -5.95 9.66
C THR A 107 9.31 -4.69 9.88
N LEU A 108 8.42 -4.67 10.88
CA LEU A 108 7.66 -3.47 11.24
C LEU A 108 8.57 -2.33 11.70
N THR A 109 9.59 -2.64 12.50
CA THR A 109 10.56 -1.65 12.99
C THR A 109 11.35 -1.06 11.82
N GLU A 110 11.83 -1.89 10.89
CA GLU A 110 12.55 -1.46 9.70
C GLU A 110 11.64 -0.61 8.80
N ALA A 111 10.46 -1.10 8.46
CA ALA A 111 9.51 -0.41 7.60
C ALA A 111 9.04 0.92 8.21
N ALA A 112 8.80 0.99 9.51
CA ALA A 112 8.44 2.21 10.21
C ALA A 112 9.59 3.23 10.21
N SER A 113 10.84 2.77 10.34
CA SER A 113 12.02 3.64 10.23
C SER A 113 12.12 4.28 8.85
N ILE A 114 11.79 3.55 7.77
CA ILE A 114 11.79 4.07 6.40
C ILE A 114 10.59 4.99 6.17
N ALA A 115 9.42 4.66 6.70
CA ALA A 115 8.20 5.46 6.60
C ALA A 115 8.27 6.77 7.39
N GLY A 116 9.11 6.83 8.42
CA GLY A 116 9.30 8.01 9.26
C GLY A 116 8.03 8.45 9.98
N GLU A 117 7.74 9.74 9.97
CA GLU A 117 6.58 10.33 10.66
C GLU A 117 5.21 9.93 10.07
N ALA A 118 5.20 9.33 8.87
CA ALA A 118 3.95 8.90 8.23
C ALA A 118 3.26 7.73 8.95
N VAL A 119 3.98 7.00 9.80
CA VAL A 119 3.47 5.83 10.52
C VAL A 119 3.76 5.95 12.01
N SER A 120 2.72 5.79 12.83
CA SER A 120 2.84 5.71 14.29
C SER A 120 2.23 4.41 14.79
N ILE A 121 3.08 3.47 15.18
CA ILE A 121 2.67 2.20 15.81
C ILE A 121 2.55 2.44 17.31
N VAL A 122 1.35 2.18 17.86
CA VAL A 122 1.06 2.32 19.29
C VAL A 122 1.45 1.06 20.06
N SER A 123 1.03 -0.11 19.55
CA SER A 123 1.37 -1.41 20.13
C SER A 123 1.43 -2.50 19.07
N CYS A 124 2.22 -3.52 19.36
CA CYS A 124 2.27 -4.76 18.61
C CYS A 124 2.21 -5.91 19.62
N ASP A 125 1.02 -6.44 19.83
CA ASP A 125 0.75 -7.56 20.73
C ASP A 125 0.82 -8.89 19.96
N ALA A 126 0.61 -10.01 20.67
CA ALA A 126 0.64 -11.34 20.04
C ALA A 126 -0.45 -11.55 18.98
N GLU A 127 -1.56 -10.81 19.07
CA GLU A 127 -2.72 -10.97 18.19
C GLU A 127 -2.95 -9.80 17.23
N THR A 128 -2.53 -8.58 17.64
CA THR A 128 -2.94 -7.35 16.94
C THR A 128 -1.82 -6.32 16.89
N VAL A 129 -1.67 -5.67 15.74
CA VAL A 129 -0.89 -4.44 15.55
C VAL A 129 -1.86 -3.26 15.60
N THR A 130 -1.59 -2.28 16.46
CA THR A 130 -2.42 -1.08 16.65
C THR A 130 -1.65 0.16 16.21
N PHE A 131 -2.29 0.98 15.39
CA PHE A 131 -1.77 2.25 14.90
C PHE A 131 -2.40 3.42 15.64
N ALA A 132 -1.73 4.58 15.58
CA ALA A 132 -2.29 5.82 16.14
C ALA A 132 -3.58 6.19 15.40
N LYS A 133 -4.54 6.70 16.16
CA LYS A 133 -5.82 7.16 15.59
C LYS A 133 -5.60 8.39 14.70
N SER A 134 -6.28 8.37 13.59
CA SER A 134 -6.36 9.48 12.64
C SER A 134 -7.80 9.67 12.17
N ILE A 135 -8.09 10.80 11.55
CA ILE A 135 -9.41 11.07 10.95
C ILE A 135 -9.79 10.06 9.85
N PHE A 136 -8.81 9.32 9.31
CA PHE A 136 -9.03 8.36 8.23
C PHE A 136 -9.24 6.93 8.74
N ASN A 137 -8.48 6.49 9.77
CA ASN A 137 -8.53 5.11 10.28
C ASN A 137 -9.51 4.94 11.46
N ALA A 138 -9.87 6.03 12.13
CA ALA A 138 -10.86 6.07 13.21
C ALA A 138 -11.69 7.36 13.10
N PRO A 139 -12.55 7.49 12.08
CA PRO A 139 -13.40 8.66 11.95
C PRO A 139 -14.28 8.77 13.21
N GLU A 140 -14.22 9.91 13.90
CA GLU A 140 -15.13 10.18 15.00
C GLU A 140 -16.56 10.08 14.44
N SER A 141 -17.35 9.20 15.00
CA SER A 141 -18.78 9.21 14.74
C SER A 141 -19.34 10.47 15.38
N ASP A 142 -19.57 11.47 14.56
CA ASP A 142 -20.27 12.69 14.99
C ASP A 142 -21.68 12.27 15.45
N SER A 143 -21.79 11.97 16.75
CA SER A 143 -23.05 11.60 17.38
C SER A 143 -24.11 12.73 17.30
N ASN A 144 -23.72 13.88 16.76
CA ASN A 144 -24.55 15.05 16.53
C ASN A 144 -25.01 15.20 15.06
N GLN A 145 -24.65 14.31 14.14
CA GLN A 145 -25.29 14.32 12.84
C GLN A 145 -26.75 13.85 13.00
N GLN A 146 -27.65 14.81 13.15
CA GLN A 146 -29.08 14.54 12.97
C GLN A 146 -29.24 13.89 11.58
N PRO A 147 -29.95 12.75 11.48
CA PRO A 147 -30.16 12.12 10.18
C PRO A 147 -30.83 13.18 9.29
N LEU A 148 -30.19 13.47 8.15
CA LEU A 148 -30.71 14.37 7.12
C LEU A 148 -32.14 13.93 6.80
N ARG A 149 -33.12 14.75 7.18
CA ARG A 149 -34.52 14.49 6.83
C ARG A 149 -34.75 14.92 5.40
N PHE A 150 -35.61 14.20 4.70
CA PHE A 150 -35.96 14.53 3.30
C PHE A 150 -36.43 15.99 3.15
N SER A 151 -37.04 16.55 4.20
CA SER A 151 -37.44 17.98 4.30
C SER A 151 -36.23 18.94 4.19
N ASP A 152 -35.06 18.54 4.65
CA ASP A 152 -33.90 19.42 4.70
C ASP A 152 -33.26 19.53 3.30
N ILE A 153 -33.44 18.49 2.45
CA ILE A 153 -32.99 18.47 1.06
C ILE A 153 -33.91 19.32 0.17
N VAL A 154 -35.21 19.30 0.41
CA VAL A 154 -36.20 20.06 -0.38
C VAL A 154 -36.03 21.57 -0.20
N SER A 155 -35.59 22.03 0.99
CA SER A 155 -35.37 23.45 1.27
C SER A 155 -34.11 24.04 0.58
N ILE A 156 -33.22 23.20 0.06
CA ILE A 156 -32.01 23.65 -0.66
C ILE A 156 -32.26 23.80 -2.17
N VAL A 157 -33.30 23.15 -2.69
CA VAL A 157 -33.64 23.09 -4.14
C VAL A 157 -34.77 24.04 -4.51
N SER A 158 -35.45 24.68 -3.54
CA SER A 158 -36.47 25.68 -3.74
C SER A 158 -35.91 27.10 -3.56
#